data_12b7a496781f40d6a330dfc6c8e394a5
#
_entry.id   12b7a496781f40d6a330dfc6c8e394a5
#
_cell.length_a   1.000
_cell.length_b   1.000
_cell.length_c   1.000
_cell.angle_alpha   90.00
_cell.angle_beta   90.00
_cell.angle_gamma   90.00
#
_symmetry.space_group_name_H-M   'P 1'
#
loop_
_entity.id
_entity.type
_entity.pdbx_description
1 polymer ?
#
loop_
_entity_poly.entity_id
_entity_poly.type
_entity_poly.pdbx_seq_one_letter_code
_entity_poly.pdbx_strand_id
1 'polypeptide(L)'
;ELQKPTTFAKDFIADEVFCCIGTTAAKTKDMKQYKAIDFGIPVTAATLAKKNGIPSYLVVSAMGANASSVVFYNKIKGEMEQAILALNIEKTHILRPSLIGGNRTEFRLGERIGQGMMSLLNPLFVGSLQKYKMIHPDAIATCLLELANSRHQQQIFSSDEIQKLANISIYNE
;
A
#
# COMPACT_ATOMS: atom_id res chain seq x y z
N GLU A 1 17.04 2.54 11.09
CA GLU A 1 16.83 4.00 11.26
C GLU A 1 15.34 4.37 11.28
N LEU A 2 14.51 3.91 10.33
CA LEU A 2 13.07 4.23 10.26
C LEU A 2 12.26 3.80 11.52
N GLN A 3 12.77 2.88 12.31
CA GLN A 3 12.18 2.50 13.60
C GLN A 3 12.57 3.43 14.75
N LYS A 4 13.45 4.42 14.51
CA LYS A 4 13.88 5.42 15.49
C LYS A 4 13.50 6.83 15.01
N PRO A 5 12.21 7.19 15.01
CA PRO A 5 11.71 8.44 14.43
C PRO A 5 12.29 9.70 15.08
N THR A 6 12.75 9.62 16.33
CA THR A 6 13.35 10.76 17.03
C THR A 6 14.61 11.28 16.37
N THR A 7 15.32 10.45 15.60
CA THR A 7 16.58 10.83 14.96
C THR A 7 16.42 11.72 13.73
N PHE A 8 15.23 11.69 13.09
CA PHE A 8 14.96 12.43 11.84
C PHE A 8 13.64 13.23 11.87
N ALA A 9 12.95 13.26 12.99
CA ALA A 9 11.63 13.87 13.08
C ALA A 9 11.61 15.36 12.69
N LYS A 10 12.68 16.10 12.95
CA LYS A 10 12.80 17.53 12.59
C LYS A 10 13.07 17.74 11.11
N ASP A 11 13.72 16.78 10.46
CA ASP A 11 14.10 16.83 9.06
C ASP A 11 13.02 16.18 8.16
N PHE A 12 11.94 15.67 8.76
CA PHE A 12 10.82 15.09 8.06
C PHE A 12 9.89 16.19 7.53
N ILE A 13 10.35 16.87 6.46
CA ILE A 13 9.69 18.00 5.82
C ILE A 13 9.51 17.66 4.34
N ALA A 14 8.28 17.74 3.84
CA ALA A 14 7.93 17.46 2.45
C ALA A 14 6.55 18.05 2.12
N ASP A 15 6.21 18.12 0.86
CA ASP A 15 4.86 18.46 0.40
C ASP A 15 3.96 17.22 0.47
N GLU A 16 4.53 16.04 0.26
CA GLU A 16 3.83 14.76 0.21
C GLU A 16 4.69 13.61 0.75
N VAL A 17 4.04 12.58 1.29
CA VAL A 17 4.72 11.37 1.76
C VAL A 17 4.13 10.14 1.05
N PHE A 18 4.99 9.39 0.37
CA PHE A 18 4.65 8.09 -0.21
C PHE A 18 5.26 6.97 0.64
N CYS A 19 4.42 6.18 1.30
CA CYS A 19 4.86 5.07 2.13
C CYS A 19 4.63 3.73 1.44
N CYS A 20 5.69 3.17 0.84
CA CYS A 20 5.68 1.86 0.19
C CYS A 20 6.42 0.79 1.02
N ILE A 21 6.52 1.00 2.36
CA ILE A 21 7.24 0.12 3.26
C ILE A 21 6.39 -1.09 3.64
N GLY A 22 7.02 -2.26 3.61
CA GLY A 22 6.43 -3.50 4.09
C GLY A 22 7.44 -4.63 4.08
N THR A 23 7.12 -5.71 4.80
CA THR A 23 7.92 -6.92 4.82
C THR A 23 7.08 -8.15 4.47
N THR A 24 7.67 -9.32 4.56
CA THR A 24 7.01 -10.58 4.27
C THR A 24 7.31 -11.58 5.38
N ALA A 25 6.42 -12.56 5.59
CA ALA A 25 6.64 -13.63 6.54
C ALA A 25 7.92 -14.45 6.24
N ALA A 26 8.35 -14.48 4.98
CA ALA A 26 9.60 -15.13 4.57
C ALA A 26 10.84 -14.37 5.05
N LYS A 27 10.80 -13.02 4.98
CA LYS A 27 11.91 -12.14 5.41
C LYS A 27 11.91 -11.90 6.92
N THR A 28 10.73 -11.79 7.52
CA THR A 28 10.56 -11.43 8.93
C THR A 28 9.67 -12.47 9.60
N LYS A 29 10.28 -13.47 10.22
CA LYS A 29 9.58 -14.56 10.93
C LYS A 29 9.04 -14.12 12.28
N ASP A 30 9.73 -13.20 12.95
CA ASP A 30 9.31 -12.65 14.22
C ASP A 30 8.10 -11.73 14.06
N MET A 31 7.01 -12.05 14.74
CA MET A 31 5.74 -11.33 14.61
C MET A 31 5.80 -9.91 15.18
N LYS A 32 6.64 -9.66 16.22
CA LYS A 32 6.81 -8.32 16.79
C LYS A 32 7.57 -7.44 15.82
N GLN A 33 8.65 -7.97 15.24
CA GLN A 33 9.40 -7.25 14.20
C GLN A 33 8.56 -7.03 12.96
N TYR A 34 7.74 -8.01 12.56
CA TYR A 34 6.80 -7.88 11.46
C TYR A 34 5.84 -6.70 11.69
N LYS A 35 5.19 -6.66 12.88
CA LYS A 35 4.28 -5.57 13.25
C LYS A 35 5.02 -4.22 13.32
N ALA A 36 6.25 -4.19 13.82
CA ALA A 36 7.04 -2.97 13.87
C ALA A 36 7.32 -2.39 12.47
N ILE A 37 7.48 -3.23 11.45
CA ILE A 37 7.71 -2.80 10.05
C ILE A 37 6.39 -2.44 9.37
N ASP A 38 5.41 -3.36 9.31
CA ASP A 38 4.20 -3.22 8.48
C ASP A 38 3.10 -2.33 9.10
N PHE A 39 3.17 -2.11 10.41
CA PHE A 39 2.31 -1.19 11.15
C PHE A 39 3.12 0.01 11.66
N GLY A 40 4.20 -0.27 12.39
CA GLY A 40 4.93 0.76 13.14
C GLY A 40 5.53 1.85 12.25
N ILE A 41 6.24 1.48 11.18
CA ILE A 41 6.88 2.46 10.28
C ILE A 41 5.82 3.32 9.56
N PRO A 42 4.80 2.76 8.87
CA PRO A 42 3.78 3.58 8.20
C PRO A 42 3.03 4.52 9.14
N VAL A 43 2.63 4.04 10.32
CA VAL A 43 1.91 4.86 11.31
C VAL A 43 2.80 5.96 11.87
N THR A 44 4.08 5.66 12.13
CA THR A 44 5.05 6.66 12.58
C THR A 44 5.28 7.73 11.52
N ALA A 45 5.46 7.34 10.25
CA ALA A 45 5.62 8.29 9.16
C ALA A 45 4.39 9.19 9.00
N ALA A 46 3.17 8.62 9.07
CA ALA A 46 1.94 9.40 9.04
C ALA A 46 1.80 10.34 10.24
N THR A 47 2.20 9.90 11.44
CA THR A 47 2.21 10.74 12.66
C THR A 47 3.16 11.92 12.50
N LEU A 48 4.35 11.68 11.94
CA LEU A 48 5.31 12.76 11.65
C LEU A 48 4.78 13.70 10.58
N ALA A 49 4.16 13.17 9.51
CA ALA A 49 3.53 13.99 8.48
C ALA A 49 2.48 14.92 9.10
N LYS A 50 1.57 14.40 9.92
CA LYS A 50 0.56 15.19 10.63
C LYS A 50 1.18 16.25 11.54
N LYS A 51 2.18 15.86 12.34
CA LYS A 51 2.86 16.74 13.30
C LYS A 51 3.59 17.90 12.61
N ASN A 52 4.20 17.62 11.46
CA ASN A 52 5.00 18.59 10.72
C ASN A 52 4.17 19.37 9.67
N GLY A 53 2.85 19.19 9.64
CA GLY A 53 1.95 19.93 8.74
C GLY A 53 2.04 19.48 7.28
N ILE A 54 2.53 18.28 6.99
CA ILE A 54 2.55 17.73 5.63
C ILE A 54 1.11 17.37 5.24
N PRO A 55 0.56 17.98 4.17
CA PRO A 55 -0.86 17.88 3.86
C PRO A 55 -1.24 16.56 3.20
N SER A 56 -0.30 15.82 2.63
CA SER A 56 -0.57 14.64 1.79
C SER A 56 0.19 13.40 2.27
N TYR A 57 -0.55 12.30 2.51
CA TYR A 57 0.01 11.00 2.90
C TYR A 57 -0.61 9.87 2.09
N LEU A 58 0.22 9.18 1.31
CA LEU A 58 -0.20 8.05 0.47
C LEU A 58 0.50 6.78 0.93
N VAL A 59 -0.24 5.68 1.11
CA VAL A 59 0.33 4.43 1.62
C VAL A 59 -0.13 3.21 0.83
N VAL A 60 0.79 2.29 0.58
CA VAL A 60 0.49 0.98 0.00
C VAL A 60 0.15 0.01 1.13
N SER A 61 -1.10 -0.42 1.14
CA SER A 61 -1.64 -1.47 2.00
C SER A 61 -1.72 -2.81 1.25
N ALA A 62 -2.79 -3.55 1.42
CA ALA A 62 -3.01 -4.81 0.72
C ALA A 62 -4.50 -5.11 0.57
N MET A 63 -4.86 -5.81 -0.49
CA MET A 63 -6.18 -6.43 -0.62
C MET A 63 -6.46 -7.35 0.57
N GLY A 64 -7.67 -7.25 1.14
CA GLY A 64 -8.06 -8.03 2.32
C GLY A 64 -7.65 -7.41 3.66
N ALA A 65 -7.04 -6.21 3.68
CA ALA A 65 -6.77 -5.48 4.92
C ALA A 65 -8.05 -5.29 5.74
N ASN A 66 -8.05 -5.81 6.98
CA ASN A 66 -9.19 -5.76 7.88
C ASN A 66 -8.71 -5.99 9.32
N ALA A 67 -8.90 -5.01 10.20
CA ALA A 67 -8.47 -5.09 11.60
C ALA A 67 -9.12 -6.22 12.40
N SER A 68 -10.28 -6.71 11.96
CA SER A 68 -10.98 -7.86 12.57
C SER A 68 -10.61 -9.21 11.96
N SER A 69 -9.66 -9.25 11.02
CA SER A 69 -9.25 -10.49 10.35
C SER A 69 -8.58 -11.46 11.31
N VAL A 70 -8.86 -12.75 11.15
CA VAL A 70 -8.11 -13.83 11.82
C VAL A 70 -6.75 -14.08 11.16
N VAL A 71 -6.58 -13.63 9.91
CA VAL A 71 -5.32 -13.71 9.19
C VAL A 71 -4.41 -12.58 9.67
N PHE A 72 -3.29 -12.92 10.29
CA PHE A 72 -2.36 -11.96 10.89
C PHE A 72 -1.95 -10.81 9.97
N TYR A 73 -1.61 -11.12 8.71
CA TYR A 73 -1.23 -10.11 7.72
C TYR A 73 -2.35 -9.10 7.46
N ASN A 74 -3.55 -9.61 7.18
CA ASN A 74 -4.70 -8.75 6.90
C ASN A 74 -5.08 -7.90 8.10
N LYS A 75 -4.96 -8.48 9.30
CA LYS A 75 -5.21 -7.77 10.56
C LYS A 75 -4.23 -6.60 10.74
N ILE A 76 -2.93 -6.85 10.61
CA ILE A 76 -1.90 -5.80 10.76
C ILE A 76 -2.11 -4.67 9.74
N LYS A 77 -2.40 -5.01 8.48
CA LYS A 77 -2.69 -3.99 7.46
C LYS A 77 -3.97 -3.21 7.79
N GLY A 78 -5.02 -3.87 8.24
CA GLY A 78 -6.26 -3.20 8.66
C GLY A 78 -6.06 -2.29 9.89
N GLU A 79 -5.31 -2.75 10.90
CA GLU A 79 -4.95 -1.92 12.07
C GLU A 79 -4.14 -0.68 11.64
N MET A 80 -3.18 -0.85 10.72
CA MET A 80 -2.37 0.24 10.16
C MET A 80 -3.23 1.29 9.46
N GLU A 81 -4.15 0.86 8.60
CA GLU A 81 -5.07 1.75 7.89
C GLU A 81 -5.95 2.57 8.86
N GLN A 82 -6.55 1.90 9.86
CA GLN A 82 -7.36 2.58 10.87
C GLN A 82 -6.55 3.63 11.64
N ALA A 83 -5.32 3.29 12.05
CA ALA A 83 -4.47 4.22 12.76
C ALA A 83 -4.09 5.44 11.90
N ILE A 84 -3.80 5.26 10.62
CA ILE A 84 -3.48 6.35 9.69
C ILE A 84 -4.71 7.24 9.45
N LEU A 85 -5.88 6.66 9.18
CA LEU A 85 -7.12 7.42 8.97
C LEU A 85 -7.52 8.25 10.19
N ALA A 86 -7.30 7.73 11.41
CA ALA A 86 -7.58 8.44 12.65
C ALA A 86 -6.72 9.71 12.85
N LEU A 87 -5.60 9.86 12.14
CA LEU A 87 -4.77 11.08 12.19
C LEU A 87 -5.42 12.28 11.47
N ASN A 88 -6.41 12.04 10.62
CA ASN A 88 -7.10 13.08 9.87
C ASN A 88 -6.10 14.03 9.16
N ILE A 89 -5.15 13.47 8.40
CA ILE A 89 -4.31 14.24 7.48
C ILE A 89 -5.21 14.70 6.32
N GLU A 90 -5.02 15.92 5.87
CA GLU A 90 -5.92 16.57 4.90
C GLU A 90 -6.17 15.70 3.65
N LYS A 91 -5.10 15.14 3.09
CA LYS A 91 -5.15 14.24 1.95
C LYS A 91 -4.54 12.90 2.33
N THR A 92 -5.37 11.88 2.49
CA THR A 92 -4.93 10.52 2.84
C THR A 92 -5.45 9.53 1.83
N HIS A 93 -4.54 8.82 1.15
CA HIS A 93 -4.90 7.76 0.19
C HIS A 93 -4.24 6.44 0.54
N ILE A 94 -5.03 5.38 0.59
CA ILE A 94 -4.63 4.01 0.92
C ILE A 94 -4.90 3.13 -0.28
N LEU A 95 -3.85 2.57 -0.86
CA LEU A 95 -3.95 1.65 -1.98
C LEU A 95 -3.95 0.21 -1.47
N ARG A 96 -4.97 -0.57 -1.86
CA ARG A 96 -5.11 -2.00 -1.56
C ARG A 96 -4.86 -2.86 -2.81
N PRO A 97 -3.60 -2.95 -3.29
CA PRO A 97 -3.31 -3.78 -4.45
C PRO A 97 -3.57 -5.25 -4.16
N SER A 98 -3.94 -5.98 -5.20
CA SER A 98 -3.95 -7.44 -5.23
C SER A 98 -2.53 -8.00 -5.25
N LEU A 99 -2.34 -9.22 -5.76
CA LEU A 99 -1.01 -9.79 -5.96
C LEU A 99 -0.20 -8.89 -6.91
N ILE A 100 0.91 -8.36 -6.41
CA ILE A 100 1.80 -7.50 -7.20
C ILE A 100 2.71 -8.39 -8.04
N GLY A 101 2.56 -8.29 -9.36
CA GLY A 101 3.41 -8.97 -10.34
C GLY A 101 4.74 -8.24 -10.58
N GLY A 102 5.49 -8.70 -11.59
CA GLY A 102 6.74 -8.10 -12.05
C GLY A 102 7.96 -8.99 -11.82
N ASN A 103 9.06 -8.68 -12.52
CA ASN A 103 10.35 -9.37 -12.38
C ASN A 103 11.03 -8.94 -11.08
N ARG A 104 10.76 -9.69 -9.99
CA ARG A 104 11.50 -9.50 -8.73
C ARG A 104 12.66 -10.47 -8.68
N THR A 105 13.85 -9.96 -8.36
CA THR A 105 15.06 -10.78 -8.09
C THR A 105 14.91 -11.67 -6.85
N GLU A 106 13.93 -11.38 -5.98
CA GLU A 106 13.65 -12.17 -4.78
C GLU A 106 12.26 -12.83 -4.89
N PHE A 107 12.26 -14.14 -5.11
CA PHE A 107 11.03 -14.93 -5.20
C PHE A 107 10.52 -15.33 -3.81
N ARG A 108 9.25 -15.10 -3.56
CA ARG A 108 8.50 -15.75 -2.48
C ARG A 108 8.18 -17.18 -2.96
N LEU A 109 8.68 -18.21 -2.27
CA LEU A 109 8.53 -19.62 -2.71
C LEU A 109 7.07 -20.06 -3.01
N GLY A 110 6.06 -19.47 -2.36
CA GLY A 110 4.64 -19.70 -2.66
C GLY A 110 4.10 -18.90 -3.85
N GLU A 111 4.77 -17.80 -4.27
CA GLU A 111 4.30 -16.92 -5.33
C GLU A 111 4.56 -17.47 -6.75
N ARG A 112 5.59 -18.33 -6.95
CA ARG A 112 5.86 -18.93 -8.27
C ARG A 112 4.69 -19.80 -8.76
N ILE A 113 4.11 -20.61 -7.86
CA ILE A 113 2.93 -21.43 -8.18
C ILE A 113 1.70 -20.54 -8.32
N GLY A 114 1.55 -19.54 -7.43
CA GLY A 114 0.45 -18.58 -7.48
C GLY A 114 0.50 -17.66 -8.70
N GLN A 115 1.65 -17.12 -9.08
CA GLN A 115 1.80 -16.25 -10.25
C GLN A 115 1.54 -16.98 -11.56
N GLY A 116 2.03 -18.21 -11.72
CA GLY A 116 1.77 -19.03 -12.91
C GLY A 116 0.28 -19.37 -13.04
N MET A 117 -0.36 -19.81 -11.96
CA MET A 117 -1.81 -20.07 -11.94
C MET A 117 -2.63 -18.79 -12.10
N MET A 118 -2.26 -17.70 -11.45
CA MET A 118 -2.97 -16.41 -11.56
C MET A 118 -2.82 -15.80 -12.96
N SER A 119 -1.67 -15.95 -13.61
CA SER A 119 -1.49 -15.53 -15.01
C SER A 119 -2.44 -16.27 -15.96
N LEU A 120 -2.62 -17.56 -15.77
CA LEU A 120 -3.57 -18.38 -16.52
C LEU A 120 -5.03 -18.03 -16.20
N LEU A 121 -5.34 -17.65 -14.97
CA LEU A 121 -6.69 -17.30 -14.52
C LEU A 121 -7.06 -15.83 -14.74
N ASN A 122 -6.08 -14.95 -14.99
CA ASN A 122 -6.32 -13.52 -15.22
C ASN A 122 -7.42 -13.21 -16.26
N PRO A 123 -7.54 -13.93 -17.40
CA PRO A 123 -8.61 -13.69 -18.37
C PRO A 123 -10.01 -13.99 -17.83
N LEU A 124 -10.12 -14.88 -16.82
CA LEU A 124 -11.39 -15.27 -16.21
C LEU A 124 -11.90 -14.26 -15.17
N PHE A 125 -11.02 -13.38 -14.69
CA PHE A 125 -11.39 -12.34 -13.73
C PHE A 125 -12.03 -11.14 -14.44
N VAL A 126 -13.35 -11.23 -14.70
CA VAL A 126 -14.16 -10.17 -15.30
C VAL A 126 -15.20 -9.63 -14.30
N GLY A 127 -15.76 -8.46 -14.55
CA GLY A 127 -16.76 -7.84 -13.67
C GLY A 127 -16.20 -7.61 -12.26
N SER A 128 -16.94 -8.02 -11.24
CA SER A 128 -16.58 -7.85 -9.82
C SER A 128 -15.31 -8.62 -9.40
N LEU A 129 -14.82 -9.55 -10.23
CA LEU A 129 -13.61 -10.32 -9.97
C LEU A 129 -12.34 -9.61 -10.46
N GLN A 130 -12.44 -8.51 -11.19
CA GLN A 130 -11.28 -7.74 -11.69
C GLN A 130 -10.33 -7.31 -10.57
N LYS A 131 -10.84 -7.01 -9.38
CA LYS A 131 -10.03 -6.65 -8.20
C LYS A 131 -9.00 -7.72 -7.79
N TYR A 132 -9.18 -8.98 -8.21
CA TYR A 132 -8.26 -10.08 -7.92
C TYR A 132 -7.19 -10.28 -9.01
N LYS A 133 -7.29 -9.58 -10.14
CA LYS A 133 -6.23 -9.61 -11.16
C LYS A 133 -4.90 -9.15 -10.57
N MET A 134 -3.84 -9.81 -11.02
CA MET A 134 -2.47 -9.39 -10.69
C MET A 134 -2.25 -7.95 -11.21
N ILE A 135 -1.66 -7.11 -10.38
CA ILE A 135 -1.37 -5.71 -10.71
C ILE A 135 0.14 -5.49 -10.88
N HIS A 136 0.53 -4.67 -11.84
CA HIS A 136 1.93 -4.32 -12.05
C HIS A 136 2.38 -3.21 -11.09
N PRO A 137 3.64 -3.19 -10.59
CA PRO A 137 4.15 -2.11 -9.76
C PRO A 137 4.02 -0.72 -10.39
N ASP A 138 4.19 -0.62 -11.71
CA ASP A 138 4.08 0.65 -12.43
C ASP A 138 2.66 1.23 -12.32
N ALA A 139 1.62 0.38 -12.39
CA ALA A 139 0.25 0.85 -12.20
C ALA A 139 0.03 1.40 -10.78
N ILE A 140 0.66 0.82 -9.76
CA ILE A 140 0.61 1.32 -8.39
C ILE A 140 1.32 2.68 -8.31
N ALA A 141 2.51 2.80 -8.91
CA ALA A 141 3.28 4.04 -8.91
C ALA A 141 2.56 5.17 -9.65
N THR A 142 2.03 4.89 -10.87
CA THR A 142 1.24 5.85 -11.65
C THR A 142 -0.01 6.31 -10.87
N CYS A 143 -0.73 5.37 -10.24
CA CYS A 143 -1.89 5.71 -9.41
C CYS A 143 -1.52 6.58 -8.21
N LEU A 144 -0.40 6.31 -7.54
CA LEU A 144 0.09 7.14 -6.42
C LEU A 144 0.36 8.58 -6.90
N LEU A 145 1.03 8.75 -8.05
CA LEU A 145 1.33 10.07 -8.62
C LEU A 145 0.05 10.79 -9.05
N GLU A 146 -0.90 10.09 -9.68
CA GLU A 146 -2.19 10.66 -10.05
C GLU A 146 -2.97 11.15 -8.80
N LEU A 147 -3.04 10.34 -7.77
CA LEU A 147 -3.70 10.71 -6.52
C LEU A 147 -3.01 11.88 -5.82
N ALA A 148 -1.70 11.95 -5.87
CA ALA A 148 -0.92 13.05 -5.32
C ALA A 148 -1.27 14.39 -6.00
N ASN A 149 -1.42 14.40 -7.32
CA ASN A 149 -1.66 15.60 -8.13
C ASN A 149 -3.16 15.94 -8.33
N SER A 150 -4.07 15.08 -7.87
CA SER A 150 -5.52 15.26 -8.06
C SER A 150 -6.25 15.59 -6.76
N ARG A 151 -7.56 15.92 -6.88
CA ARG A 151 -8.44 16.26 -5.74
C ARG A 151 -9.45 15.13 -5.47
N HIS A 152 -8.99 13.88 -5.43
CA HIS A 152 -9.86 12.77 -5.07
C HIS A 152 -10.27 12.85 -3.59
N GLN A 153 -11.57 12.64 -3.32
CA GLN A 153 -12.09 12.58 -1.95
C GLN A 153 -12.05 11.15 -1.38
N GLN A 154 -11.99 10.14 -2.25
CA GLN A 154 -11.91 8.74 -1.85
C GLN A 154 -10.58 8.46 -1.15
N GLN A 155 -10.64 7.80 0.00
CA GLN A 155 -9.44 7.52 0.79
C GLN A 155 -8.86 6.12 0.51
N ILE A 156 -9.68 5.13 0.19
CA ILE A 156 -9.24 3.73 0.01
C ILE A 156 -9.55 3.29 -1.42
N PHE A 157 -8.55 2.76 -2.10
CA PHE A 157 -8.62 2.30 -3.49
C PHE A 157 -8.35 0.80 -3.60
N SER A 158 -9.29 0.07 -4.19
CA SER A 158 -9.14 -1.35 -4.53
C SER A 158 -8.22 -1.56 -5.73
N SER A 159 -7.77 -2.79 -5.95
CA SER A 159 -6.81 -3.10 -7.01
C SER A 159 -7.30 -2.75 -8.42
N ASP A 160 -8.59 -2.94 -8.69
CA ASP A 160 -9.21 -2.57 -9.98
C ASP A 160 -9.36 -1.05 -10.14
N GLU A 161 -9.61 -0.31 -9.06
CA GLU A 161 -9.63 1.16 -9.06
C GLU A 161 -8.23 1.73 -9.29
N ILE A 162 -7.19 1.15 -8.66
CA ILE A 162 -5.79 1.49 -8.89
C ILE A 162 -5.44 1.32 -10.38
N GLN A 163 -5.82 0.18 -10.97
CA GLN A 163 -5.55 -0.08 -12.39
C GLN A 163 -6.30 0.89 -13.31
N LYS A 164 -7.54 1.26 -12.98
CA LYS A 164 -8.33 2.23 -13.75
C LYS A 164 -7.68 3.62 -13.74
N LEU A 165 -7.28 4.11 -12.56
CA LEU A 165 -6.63 5.42 -12.43
C LEU A 165 -5.30 5.46 -13.19
N ALA A 166 -4.49 4.40 -13.07
CA ALA A 166 -3.23 4.30 -13.81
C ALA A 166 -3.44 4.34 -15.34
N ASN A 167 -4.48 3.69 -15.85
CA ASN A 167 -4.77 3.71 -17.28
C ASN A 167 -5.22 5.09 -17.78
N ILE A 168 -6.03 5.82 -17.02
CA ILE A 168 -6.50 7.17 -17.37
C ILE A 168 -5.31 8.13 -17.47
N SER A 169 -4.35 8.05 -16.56
CA SER A 169 -3.16 8.93 -16.55
C SER A 169 -2.30 8.74 -17.82
N ILE A 170 -2.14 7.50 -18.29
CA ILE A 170 -1.36 7.18 -19.49
C ILE A 170 -1.99 7.76 -20.78
N TYR A 171 -3.31 7.95 -20.82
CA TYR A 171 -4.01 8.48 -21.99
C TYR A 171 -4.11 10.02 -22.00
N ASN A 172 -3.74 10.68 -20.91
CA ASN A 172 -3.81 12.14 -20.78
C ASN A 172 -2.45 12.85 -20.96
N GLU A 173 -1.38 12.09 -21.20
CA GLU A 173 -0.06 12.58 -21.63
C GLU A 173 0.03 12.57 -23.16
#